data_f80a2e76447a4e5d1d36b6cae9f13a60
#
_entry.id   f80a2e76447a4e5d1d36b6cae9f13a60
#
_cell.length_a   1.000
_cell.length_b   1.000
_cell.length_c   1.000
_cell.angle_alpha   90.00
_cell.angle_beta   90.00
_cell.angle_gamma   90.00
#
_symmetry.space_group_name_H-M   'P 1'
#
loop_
_entity.id
_entity.type
_entity.pdbx_description
1 polymer ?
#
loop_
_entity_poly.entity_id
_entity_poly.type
_entity_poly.pdbx_seq_one_letter_code
_entity_poly.pdbx_strand_id
1 'polypeptide(L)'
;MPNKNIVAIGGGGFGRSLGSLEIEKYIISLINKKRPKICFIPTASGDSSLYKLNFYRAFSKLDCITSHIDFFSRTENLEDKVFAQDIIYVGGGNTKSMLAVWKEWNLYEILQNAYEKGIVLSGVSAGAICWFDKGITDSYAEELT
;
A
#
# COMPACT_ATOMS: atom_id res chain seq x y z
N MET A 1 13.93 10.43 17.05
CA MET A 1 12.58 9.93 16.70
C MET A 1 12.52 9.66 15.22
N PRO A 2 12.00 8.53 14.77
CA PRO A 2 11.82 8.30 13.35
C PRO A 2 10.80 9.28 12.78
N ASN A 3 11.04 9.75 11.56
CA ASN A 3 10.07 10.54 10.83
C ASN A 3 8.89 9.66 10.45
N LYS A 4 7.68 10.18 10.67
CA LYS A 4 6.44 9.47 10.32
C LYS A 4 5.84 10.10 9.07
N ASN A 5 5.63 9.29 8.02
CA ASN A 5 5.14 9.77 6.74
C ASN A 5 3.98 8.92 6.23
N ILE A 6 2.96 9.58 5.72
CA ILE A 6 1.89 8.97 4.96
C ILE A 6 1.83 9.69 3.60
N VAL A 7 1.94 8.93 2.52
CA VAL A 7 1.83 9.46 1.15
C VAL A 7 0.52 8.98 0.54
N ALA A 8 -0.45 9.88 0.49
CA ALA A 8 -1.77 9.59 -0.05
C ALA A 8 -1.88 10.10 -1.50
N ILE A 9 -2.15 9.19 -2.43
CA ILE A 9 -2.21 9.48 -3.86
C ILE A 9 -3.67 9.44 -4.31
N GLY A 10 -4.19 10.57 -4.79
CA GLY A 10 -5.59 10.68 -5.22
C GLY A 10 -5.91 9.90 -6.49
N GLY A 11 -4.93 9.71 -7.34
CA GLY A 11 -5.06 8.96 -8.59
C GLY A 11 -3.72 8.89 -9.31
N GLY A 12 -3.61 8.04 -10.32
CA GLY A 12 -2.37 7.83 -11.06
C GLY A 12 -1.50 6.73 -10.46
N GLY A 13 -0.19 6.92 -10.54
CA GLY A 13 0.76 5.90 -10.10
C GLY A 13 0.93 4.77 -11.12
N PHE A 14 1.71 3.78 -10.77
CA PHE A 14 2.10 2.69 -11.68
C PHE A 14 0.94 1.82 -12.17
N GLY A 15 -0.19 1.84 -11.45
CA GLY A 15 -1.36 1.05 -11.82
C GLY A 15 -2.08 1.56 -13.08
N ARG A 16 -1.87 2.82 -13.46
CA ARG A 16 -2.53 3.44 -14.61
C ARG A 16 -1.55 3.85 -15.70
N SER A 17 -0.34 4.17 -15.35
CA SER A 17 0.67 4.65 -16.28
C SER A 17 2.05 4.19 -15.86
N LEU A 18 2.78 3.60 -16.79
CA LEU A 18 4.18 3.24 -16.60
C LEU A 18 5.12 4.40 -16.97
N GLY A 19 4.63 5.65 -16.89
CA GLY A 19 5.36 6.82 -17.32
C GLY A 19 6.62 7.11 -16.51
N SER A 20 6.71 8.29 -15.91
CA SER A 20 7.95 8.79 -15.31
C SER A 20 8.31 8.19 -13.96
N LEU A 21 7.38 7.49 -13.29
CA LEU A 21 7.57 6.93 -11.94
C LEU A 21 7.99 7.98 -10.88
N GLU A 22 7.60 9.23 -11.09
CA GLU A 22 8.01 10.33 -10.18
C GLU A 22 7.45 10.15 -8.77
N ILE A 23 6.18 9.68 -8.67
CA ILE A 23 5.55 9.42 -7.37
C ILE A 23 6.28 8.30 -6.65
N GLU A 24 6.58 7.23 -7.37
CA GLU A 24 7.26 6.06 -6.84
C GLU A 24 8.69 6.40 -6.38
N LYS A 25 9.40 7.18 -7.18
CA LYS A 25 10.74 7.68 -6.80
C LYS A 25 10.69 8.54 -5.54
N TYR A 26 9.68 9.39 -5.43
CA TYR A 26 9.50 10.23 -4.24
C TYR A 26 9.31 9.36 -2.98
N ILE A 27 8.45 8.34 -3.07
CA ILE A 27 8.19 7.45 -1.94
C ILE A 27 9.48 6.76 -1.48
N ILE A 28 10.24 6.22 -2.43
CA ILE A 28 11.53 5.57 -2.16
C ILE A 28 12.51 6.54 -1.49
N SER A 29 12.51 7.80 -1.90
CA SER A 29 13.42 8.83 -1.38
C SER A 29 13.19 9.16 0.10
N LEU A 30 12.02 8.82 0.64
CA LEU A 30 11.72 9.10 2.05
C LEU A 30 12.50 8.20 3.01
N ILE A 31 13.09 7.13 2.52
CA ILE A 31 13.89 6.21 3.33
C ILE A 31 15.36 6.41 3.01
N ASN A 32 16.15 6.77 4.02
CA ASN A 32 17.59 6.98 3.88
C ASN A 32 18.32 5.64 3.95
N LYS A 33 18.12 4.80 2.95
CA LYS A 33 18.79 3.52 2.76
C LYS A 33 19.09 3.34 1.28
N LYS A 34 20.16 2.62 0.98
CA LYS A 34 20.55 2.36 -0.40
C LYS A 34 19.49 1.57 -1.17
N ARG A 35 18.92 0.55 -0.54
CA ARG A 35 17.89 -0.31 -1.13
C ARG A 35 16.74 -0.53 -0.13
N PRO A 36 15.81 0.42 0.00
CA PRO A 36 14.71 0.25 0.94
C PRO A 36 13.80 -0.90 0.54
N LYS A 37 13.17 -1.52 1.55
CA LYS A 37 12.22 -2.62 1.36
C LYS A 37 10.82 -2.05 1.23
N ILE A 38 10.15 -2.31 0.10
CA ILE A 38 8.78 -1.88 -0.16
C ILE A 38 7.88 -3.10 -0.33
N CYS A 39 6.74 -3.09 0.35
CA CYS A 39 5.75 -4.15 0.31
C CYS A 39 4.45 -3.64 -0.27
N PHE A 40 3.93 -4.31 -1.30
CA PHE A 40 2.65 -3.99 -1.93
C PHE A 40 1.52 -4.79 -1.29
N ILE A 41 0.41 -4.11 -0.98
CA ILE A 41 -0.79 -4.75 -0.45
C ILE A 41 -1.93 -4.51 -1.44
N PRO A 42 -2.26 -5.50 -2.30
CA PRO A 42 -3.27 -5.35 -3.35
C PRO A 42 -4.67 -5.81 -2.94
N THR A 43 -5.01 -5.77 -1.65
CA THR A 43 -6.28 -6.31 -1.12
C THR A 43 -7.50 -5.71 -1.81
N ALA A 44 -7.53 -4.41 -2.06
CA ALA A 44 -8.69 -3.72 -2.64
C ALA A 44 -9.04 -4.22 -4.04
N SER A 45 -8.10 -4.80 -4.77
CA SER A 45 -8.30 -5.39 -6.09
C SER A 45 -8.50 -6.91 -6.02
N GLY A 46 -8.66 -7.49 -4.83
CA GLY A 46 -8.77 -8.93 -4.65
C GLY A 46 -7.46 -9.67 -4.90
N ASP A 47 -6.34 -9.08 -4.50
CA ASP A 47 -5.00 -9.61 -4.74
C ASP A 47 -4.71 -9.83 -6.24
N SER A 48 -5.15 -8.89 -7.07
CA SER A 48 -5.04 -8.97 -8.54
C SER A 48 -3.62 -9.31 -9.01
N SER A 49 -3.50 -10.38 -9.79
CA SER A 49 -2.22 -10.81 -10.36
C SER A 49 -1.65 -9.77 -11.33
N LEU A 50 -2.50 -9.13 -12.12
CA LEU A 50 -2.07 -8.09 -13.05
C LEU A 50 -1.53 -6.87 -12.30
N TYR A 51 -2.21 -6.46 -11.24
CA TYR A 51 -1.77 -5.32 -10.43
C TYR A 51 -0.42 -5.62 -9.76
N LYS A 52 -0.25 -6.83 -9.22
CA LYS A 52 1.04 -7.27 -8.67
C LYS A 52 2.15 -7.24 -9.73
N LEU A 53 1.85 -7.71 -10.94
CA LEU A 53 2.81 -7.67 -12.04
C LEU A 53 3.22 -6.22 -12.36
N ASN A 54 2.26 -5.31 -12.42
CA ASN A 54 2.54 -3.89 -12.69
C ASN A 54 3.39 -3.26 -11.59
N PHE A 55 3.13 -3.63 -10.34
CA PHE A 55 3.96 -3.20 -9.21
C PHE A 55 5.41 -3.63 -9.39
N TYR A 56 5.65 -4.91 -9.65
CA TYR A 56 7.00 -5.42 -9.83
C TYR A 56 7.70 -4.81 -11.05
N ARG A 57 6.97 -4.61 -12.14
CA ARG A 57 7.53 -3.97 -13.35
C ARG A 57 7.95 -2.54 -13.08
N ALA A 58 7.16 -1.78 -12.34
CA ALA A 58 7.47 -0.40 -12.02
C ALA A 58 8.67 -0.30 -11.06
N PHE A 59 8.60 -1.01 -9.95
CA PHE A 59 9.60 -0.89 -8.88
C PHE A 59 10.90 -1.63 -9.18
N SER A 60 10.93 -2.57 -10.14
CA SER A 60 12.17 -3.19 -10.60
C SER A 60 13.12 -2.18 -11.27
N LYS A 61 12.59 -1.05 -11.72
CA LYS A 61 13.37 0.03 -12.31
C LYS A 61 13.98 0.96 -11.28
N LEU A 62 13.62 0.77 -10.01
CA LEU A 62 14.07 1.60 -8.89
C LEU A 62 14.96 0.76 -7.98
N ASP A 63 15.84 1.40 -7.24
CA ASP A 63 16.78 0.70 -6.36
C ASP A 63 16.12 0.38 -5.03
N CYS A 64 15.35 -0.69 -4.98
CA CYS A 64 14.61 -1.13 -3.81
C CYS A 64 14.43 -2.65 -3.81
N ILE A 65 14.05 -3.19 -2.66
CA ILE A 65 13.72 -4.62 -2.50
C ILE A 65 12.21 -4.74 -2.42
N THR A 66 11.60 -5.46 -3.37
CA THR A 66 10.15 -5.56 -3.54
C THR A 66 9.58 -6.85 -2.95
N SER A 67 8.37 -6.73 -2.41
CA SER A 67 7.58 -7.88 -1.95
C SER A 67 6.10 -7.51 -1.97
N HIS A 68 5.22 -8.48 -1.72
CA HIS A 68 3.78 -8.23 -1.58
C HIS A 68 3.19 -9.15 -0.52
N ILE A 69 2.00 -8.80 -0.04
CA ILE A 69 1.24 -9.61 0.91
C ILE A 69 -0.16 -9.84 0.34
N ASP A 70 -0.52 -11.10 0.17
CA ASP A 70 -1.86 -11.52 -0.24
C ASP A 70 -2.73 -11.79 0.98
N PHE A 71 -4.04 -11.50 0.86
CA PHE A 71 -5.01 -11.75 1.93
C PHE A 71 -6.10 -12.75 1.55
N PHE A 72 -6.11 -13.20 0.29
CA PHE A 72 -7.04 -14.20 -0.21
C PHE A 72 -6.38 -15.56 -0.36
N SER A 73 -5.21 -15.73 0.22
CA SER A 73 -4.49 -17.00 0.33
C SER A 73 -3.91 -17.10 1.74
N ARG A 74 -3.30 -18.24 2.05
CA ARG A 74 -2.70 -18.43 3.37
C ARG A 74 -1.51 -17.48 3.56
N THR A 75 -1.57 -16.67 4.62
CA THR A 75 -0.49 -15.75 4.98
C THR A 75 -0.08 -16.03 6.42
N GLU A 76 1.17 -16.37 6.62
CA GLU A 76 1.75 -16.62 7.93
C GLU A 76 2.64 -15.45 8.35
N ASN A 77 2.74 -15.24 9.66
CA ASN A 77 3.64 -14.22 10.24
C ASN A 77 3.41 -12.83 9.66
N LEU A 78 2.14 -12.42 9.55
CA LEU A 78 1.76 -11.15 8.94
C LEU A 78 2.45 -9.95 9.61
N GLU A 79 2.45 -9.92 10.93
CA GLU A 79 3.07 -8.83 11.69
C GLU A 79 4.56 -8.72 11.40
N ASP A 80 5.28 -9.86 11.41
CA ASP A 80 6.71 -9.89 11.11
C ASP A 80 7.00 -9.43 9.69
N LYS A 81 6.15 -9.82 8.73
CA LYS A 81 6.29 -9.39 7.33
C LYS A 81 6.14 -7.89 7.17
N VAL A 82 5.17 -7.30 7.86
CA VAL A 82 4.95 -5.86 7.80
C VAL A 82 6.10 -5.11 8.48
N PHE A 83 6.51 -5.53 9.66
CA PHE A 83 7.56 -4.84 10.42
C PHE A 83 8.95 -4.98 9.82
N ALA A 84 9.15 -5.94 8.91
CA ALA A 84 10.40 -6.08 8.16
C ALA A 84 10.54 -5.05 7.03
N GLN A 85 9.49 -4.31 6.70
CA GLN A 85 9.46 -3.38 5.59
C GLN A 85 9.89 -1.97 6.00
N ASP A 86 10.37 -1.20 5.03
CA ASP A 86 10.60 0.24 5.19
C ASP A 86 9.40 1.04 4.69
N ILE A 87 8.69 0.51 3.70
CA ILE A 87 7.56 1.17 3.04
C ILE A 87 6.44 0.16 2.81
N ILE A 88 5.21 0.55 3.11
CA ILE A 88 4.00 -0.18 2.75
C ILE A 88 3.26 0.63 1.68
N TYR A 89 2.93 0.01 0.55
CA TYR A 89 2.15 0.62 -0.52
C TYR A 89 0.83 -0.14 -0.71
N VAL A 90 -0.29 0.54 -0.51
CA VAL A 90 -1.62 -0.06 -0.64
C VAL A 90 -2.23 0.32 -1.98
N GLY A 91 -2.65 -0.67 -2.76
CA GLY A 91 -3.26 -0.46 -4.07
C GLY A 91 -4.71 0.01 -4.00
N GLY A 92 -5.19 0.54 -5.11
CA GLY A 92 -6.58 0.95 -5.27
C GLY A 92 -7.51 -0.23 -5.58
N GLY A 93 -8.81 0.05 -5.52
CA GLY A 93 -9.86 -0.94 -5.78
C GLY A 93 -11.08 -0.70 -4.89
N ASN A 94 -11.64 -1.75 -4.33
CA ASN A 94 -12.84 -1.67 -3.50
C ASN A 94 -12.48 -1.44 -2.02
N THR A 95 -12.72 -0.23 -1.53
CA THR A 95 -12.39 0.16 -0.17
C THR A 95 -13.15 -0.65 0.88
N LYS A 96 -14.45 -0.85 0.67
CA LYS A 96 -15.31 -1.58 1.61
C LYS A 96 -14.81 -3.01 1.81
N SER A 97 -14.57 -3.72 0.72
CA SER A 97 -14.09 -5.10 0.76
C SER A 97 -12.70 -5.18 1.40
N MET A 98 -11.82 -4.26 1.06
CA MET A 98 -10.47 -4.20 1.64
C MET A 98 -10.52 -4.03 3.16
N LEU A 99 -11.30 -3.08 3.66
CA LEU A 99 -11.39 -2.83 5.10
C LEU A 99 -12.01 -3.99 5.85
N ALA A 100 -12.99 -4.68 5.24
CA ALA A 100 -13.60 -5.88 5.83
C ALA A 100 -12.57 -7.02 5.96
N VAL A 101 -11.79 -7.25 4.91
CA VAL A 101 -10.73 -8.26 4.93
C VAL A 101 -9.67 -7.90 5.96
N TRP A 102 -9.22 -6.65 5.97
CA TRP A 102 -8.21 -6.19 6.93
C TRP A 102 -8.66 -6.35 8.38
N LYS A 103 -9.94 -6.13 8.64
CA LYS A 103 -10.50 -6.31 9.98
C LYS A 103 -10.35 -7.75 10.47
N GLU A 104 -10.64 -8.71 9.60
CA GLU A 104 -10.49 -10.13 9.93
C GLU A 104 -9.04 -10.52 10.20
N TRP A 105 -8.09 -9.89 9.52
CA TRP A 105 -6.67 -10.13 9.70
C TRP A 105 -6.02 -9.23 10.76
N ASN A 106 -6.77 -8.31 11.34
CA ASN A 106 -6.26 -7.30 12.28
C ASN A 106 -5.12 -6.45 11.70
N LEU A 107 -5.16 -6.22 10.39
CA LEU A 107 -4.10 -5.49 9.71
C LEU A 107 -4.05 -4.01 10.08
N TYR A 108 -5.20 -3.41 10.36
CA TYR A 108 -5.27 -1.99 10.70
C TYR A 108 -4.38 -1.66 11.91
N GLU A 109 -4.48 -2.45 12.98
CA GLU A 109 -3.66 -2.28 14.17
C GLU A 109 -2.17 -2.49 13.89
N ILE A 110 -1.86 -3.50 13.08
CA ILE A 110 -0.47 -3.77 12.66
C ILE A 110 0.09 -2.58 11.89
N LEU A 111 -0.69 -1.98 10.99
CA LEU A 111 -0.26 -0.81 10.21
C LEU A 111 -0.11 0.43 11.08
N GLN A 112 -0.97 0.62 12.09
CA GLN A 112 -0.79 1.70 13.05
C GLN A 112 0.54 1.56 13.78
N ASN A 113 0.86 0.36 14.26
CA ASN A 113 2.13 0.09 14.92
C ASN A 113 3.32 0.28 13.98
N ALA A 114 3.17 -0.10 12.72
CA ALA A 114 4.20 0.14 11.69
C ALA A 114 4.46 1.63 11.51
N TYR A 115 3.41 2.43 11.43
CA TYR A 115 3.51 3.89 11.34
C TYR A 115 4.27 4.47 12.53
N GLU A 116 3.95 4.01 13.74
CA GLU A 116 4.65 4.47 14.96
C GLU A 116 6.13 4.09 14.97
N LYS A 117 6.51 3.02 14.28
CA LYS A 117 7.91 2.60 14.13
C LYS A 117 8.67 3.36 13.03
N GLY A 118 8.00 4.25 12.31
CA GLY A 118 8.62 5.04 11.23
C GLY A 118 8.56 4.38 9.85
N ILE A 119 7.79 3.29 9.69
CA ILE A 119 7.55 2.70 8.38
C ILE A 119 6.67 3.67 7.59
N VAL A 120 7.06 3.96 6.35
CA VAL A 120 6.30 4.87 5.47
C VAL A 120 5.06 4.14 4.98
N LEU A 121 3.88 4.75 5.19
CA LEU A 121 2.63 4.24 4.66
C LEU A 121 2.27 5.05 3.42
N SER A 122 1.91 4.36 2.35
CA SER A 122 1.54 5.00 1.09
C SER A 122 0.41 4.23 0.41
N GLY A 123 -0.22 4.87 -0.55
CA GLY A 123 -1.26 4.20 -1.29
C GLY A 123 -2.04 5.13 -2.20
N VAL A 124 -2.76 4.53 -3.16
CA VAL A 124 -3.52 5.24 -4.19
C VAL A 124 -5.00 4.90 -4.11
N SER A 125 -5.87 5.90 -4.29
CA SER A 125 -7.32 5.75 -4.29
C SER A 125 -7.82 5.09 -2.99
N ALA A 126 -8.36 3.86 -3.03
CA ALA A 126 -8.73 3.11 -1.83
C ALA A 126 -7.57 3.01 -0.83
N GLY A 127 -6.35 2.83 -1.34
CA GLY A 127 -5.13 2.79 -0.55
C GLY A 127 -4.73 4.14 0.04
N ALA A 128 -5.25 5.24 -0.48
CA ALA A 128 -5.09 6.57 0.12
C ALA A 128 -6.15 6.80 1.20
N ILE A 129 -7.40 6.44 0.91
CA ILE A 129 -8.54 6.64 1.82
C ILE A 129 -8.38 5.85 3.11
N CYS A 130 -7.79 4.66 3.06
CA CYS A 130 -7.68 3.77 4.22
C CYS A 130 -6.88 4.36 5.38
N TRP A 131 -6.09 5.41 5.14
CA TRP A 131 -5.30 6.06 6.19
C TRP A 131 -6.07 7.13 6.98
N PHE A 132 -7.31 7.43 6.58
CA PHE A 132 -8.10 8.52 7.15
C PHE A 132 -9.44 8.00 7.67
N ASP A 133 -9.99 8.68 8.68
CA ASP A 133 -11.29 8.36 9.25
C ASP A 133 -12.44 8.57 8.26
N LYS A 134 -12.29 9.52 7.35
CA LYS A 134 -13.32 9.87 6.36
C LYS A 134 -12.71 9.99 4.97
N GLY A 135 -13.46 9.53 3.99
CA GLY A 135 -13.11 9.66 2.59
C GLY A 135 -14.35 9.47 1.72
N ILE A 136 -14.24 9.80 0.44
CA ILE A 136 -15.30 9.58 -0.54
C ILE A 136 -14.94 8.36 -1.36
N THR A 137 -15.84 7.37 -1.37
CA THR A 137 -15.64 6.14 -2.13
C THR A 137 -16.98 5.63 -2.67
N ASP A 138 -16.95 5.01 -3.82
CA ASP A 138 -18.12 4.36 -4.43
C ASP A 138 -18.36 2.93 -3.91
N SER A 139 -17.49 2.45 -3.02
CA SER A 139 -17.57 1.08 -2.48
C SER A 139 -18.75 0.85 -1.54
N TYR A 140 -19.28 1.89 -0.93
CA TYR A 140 -20.33 1.80 0.10
C TYR A 140 -21.70 2.27 -0.35
N ALA A 141 -21.80 2.92 -1.49
CA ALA A 141 -23.04 3.50 -1.98
C ALA A 141 -23.27 3.14 -3.45
N GLU A 142 -24.53 3.04 -3.84
CA GLU A 142 -24.91 2.89 -5.25
C GLU A 142 -24.62 4.18 -6.03
N GLU A 143 -24.63 5.30 -5.32
CA GLU A 143 -24.32 6.61 -5.87
C GLU A 143 -23.26 7.31 -5.01
N LEU A 144 -22.40 8.09 -5.65
CA LEU A 144 -21.49 8.98 -4.95
C LEU A 144 -22.27 10.17 -4.39
N THR A 145 -22.18 10.36 -3.11
CA THR A 145 -22.83 11.44 -2.43
C THR A 145 -21.85 12.54 -2.05
#